data_bbe8401c8b737ee94629df47e6781474
#
_entry.id   bbe8401c8b737ee94629df47e6781474
#
_cell.length_a   1.000
_cell.length_b   1.000
_cell.length_c   1.000
_cell.angle_alpha   90.00
_cell.angle_beta   90.00
_cell.angle_gamma   90.00
#
_symmetry.space_group_name_H-M   'P 1'
#
loop_
_entity.id
_entity.type
_entity.pdbx_description
1 polymer ?
#
loop_
_entity_poly.entity_id
_entity_poly.type
_entity_poly.pdbx_seq_one_letter_code
_entity_poly.pdbx_strand_id
1 'polypeptide(L)' 'MAPTKSAKGALGELTVAIEYMKKGYWVALSVDPQCPFDLIVVDDQGRCQLIDSK' A
#
# COMPACT_ATOMS: atom_id res chain seq x y z
N MET A 1 6.64 -12.87 19.25
CA MET A 1 7.54 -11.71 19.13
C MET A 1 6.72 -10.47 18.80
N ALA A 2 6.88 -9.41 19.54
CA ALA A 2 6.17 -8.16 19.25
C ALA A 2 6.76 -7.50 17.98
N PRO A 3 5.94 -6.99 17.06
CA PRO A 3 6.46 -6.32 15.88
C PRO A 3 7.17 -5.01 16.23
N THR A 4 8.22 -4.69 15.51
CA THR A 4 8.89 -3.41 15.60
C THR A 4 8.01 -2.30 15.04
N LYS A 5 8.38 -1.03 15.26
CA LYS A 5 7.66 0.10 14.65
C LYS A 5 7.61 -0.02 13.13
N SER A 6 8.71 -0.46 12.51
CA SER A 6 8.76 -0.65 11.07
C SER A 6 7.79 -1.75 10.62
N ALA A 7 7.72 -2.84 11.37
CA ALA A 7 6.80 -3.92 11.06
C ALA A 7 5.34 -3.48 11.22
N LYS A 8 5.04 -2.66 12.24
CA LYS A 8 3.69 -2.12 12.42
C LYS A 8 3.29 -1.22 11.25
N GLY A 9 4.22 -0.40 10.76
CA GLY A 9 3.97 0.44 9.58
C GLY A 9 3.68 -0.40 8.35
N ALA A 10 4.48 -1.46 8.13
CA ALA A 10 4.29 -2.38 7.01
C ALA A 10 2.94 -3.09 7.10
N LEU A 11 2.53 -3.51 8.31
CA LEU A 11 1.23 -4.14 8.51
C LEU A 11 0.09 -3.19 8.16
N GLY A 12 0.21 -1.91 8.52
CA GLY A 12 -0.78 -0.90 8.16
C GLY A 12 -0.90 -0.72 6.65
N GLU A 13 0.23 -0.67 5.95
CA GLU A 13 0.25 -0.58 4.49
C GLU A 13 -0.41 -1.80 3.85
N LEU A 14 -0.11 -2.99 4.36
CA LEU A 14 -0.71 -4.22 3.86
C LEU A 14 -2.22 -4.25 4.10
N THR A 15 -2.69 -3.73 5.22
CA THR A 15 -4.12 -3.62 5.49
C THR A 15 -4.82 -2.76 4.45
N VAL A 16 -4.25 -1.61 4.11
CA VAL A 16 -4.79 -0.72 3.08
C VAL A 16 -4.77 -1.42 1.73
N ALA A 17 -3.67 -2.11 1.40
CA ALA A 17 -3.55 -2.86 0.14
C ALA A 17 -4.64 -3.92 0.02
N ILE A 18 -4.91 -4.67 1.10
CA ILE A 18 -5.95 -5.70 1.12
C ILE A 18 -7.32 -5.08 0.85
N GLU A 19 -7.63 -3.95 1.47
CA GLU A 19 -8.91 -3.27 1.25
C GLU A 19 -9.09 -2.87 -0.22
N TYR A 20 -8.04 -2.35 -0.86
CA TYR A 20 -8.12 -2.01 -2.28
C TYR A 20 -8.26 -3.26 -3.16
N MET A 21 -7.56 -4.35 -2.82
CA MET A 21 -7.70 -5.60 -3.57
C MET A 21 -9.12 -6.15 -3.49
N LYS A 22 -9.77 -6.02 -2.34
CA LYS A 22 -11.18 -6.43 -2.18
C LYS A 22 -12.12 -5.63 -3.08
N LYS A 23 -11.75 -4.39 -3.39
CA LYS A 23 -12.53 -3.52 -4.27
C LYS A 23 -12.26 -3.76 -5.75
N GLY A 24 -11.33 -4.66 -6.08
CA GLY A 24 -10.99 -4.98 -7.46
C GLY A 24 -9.84 -4.20 -8.05
N TYR A 25 -9.06 -3.49 -7.24
CA TYR A 25 -7.87 -2.79 -7.70
C TYR A 25 -6.66 -3.70 -7.74
N TRP A 26 -5.74 -3.44 -8.66
CA TRP A 26 -4.41 -4.00 -8.60
C TRP A 26 -3.55 -3.11 -7.71
N VAL A 27 -2.72 -3.72 -6.85
CA VAL A 27 -1.94 -2.97 -5.87
C VAL A 27 -0.47 -3.30 -6.04
N ALA A 28 0.38 -2.25 -6.04
CA ALA A 28 1.83 -2.37 -6.01
C ALA A 28 2.35 -1.62 -4.80
N LEU A 29 3.31 -2.22 -4.10
CA LEU A 29 3.92 -1.61 -2.92
C LEU A 29 5.22 -0.93 -3.30
N SER A 30 5.51 0.20 -2.65
CA SER A 30 6.79 0.88 -2.80
C SER A 30 7.89 0.08 -2.11
N VAL A 31 9.00 -0.13 -2.80
CA VAL A 31 10.19 -0.80 -2.26
C VAL A 31 11.22 0.21 -1.78
N ASP A 32 11.23 1.40 -2.36
CA ASP A 32 12.20 2.45 -2.04
C ASP A 32 11.76 3.17 -0.76
N PRO A 33 12.59 3.15 0.32
CA PRO A 33 12.22 3.81 1.57
C PRO A 33 12.15 5.33 1.46
N GLN A 34 12.70 5.92 0.40
CA GLN A 34 12.63 7.36 0.16
C GLN A 34 11.46 7.77 -0.72
N CYS A 35 10.67 6.80 -1.16
CA CYS A 35 9.51 7.08 -2.00
C CYS A 35 8.47 7.89 -1.21
N PRO A 36 7.89 8.96 -1.82
CA PRO A 36 6.94 9.81 -1.10
C PRO A 36 5.56 9.20 -0.92
N PHE A 37 5.27 8.08 -1.57
CA PHE A 37 4.00 7.37 -1.41
C PHE A 37 4.26 5.93 -0.98
N ASP A 38 3.29 5.32 -0.33
CA ASP A 38 3.45 3.98 0.24
C ASP A 38 3.05 2.89 -0.76
N LEU A 39 2.03 3.14 -1.56
CA LEU A 39 1.58 2.14 -2.54
C LEU A 39 0.91 2.82 -3.73
N ILE A 40 0.79 2.04 -4.80
CA ILE A 40 0.11 2.45 -6.02
C ILE A 40 -1.05 1.49 -6.24
N VAL A 41 -2.23 2.02 -6.54
CA VAL A 41 -3.37 1.20 -6.94
C VAL A 41 -3.78 1.55 -8.35
N VAL A 42 -4.17 0.53 -9.11
CA VAL A 42 -4.61 0.67 -10.49
C VAL A 42 -6.01 0.09 -10.60
N ASP A 43 -6.95 0.86 -11.13
CA ASP A 43 -8.31 0.40 -11.31
C ASP A 43 -8.45 -0.44 -12.59
N ASP A 44 -9.65 -0.96 -12.85
CA ASP A 44 -9.94 -1.80 -14.00
C ASP A 44 -9.87 -1.05 -15.33
N GLN A 45 -9.80 0.28 -15.29
CA GLN A 45 -9.66 1.12 -16.47
C GLN A 45 -8.22 1.58 -16.69
N GLY A 46 -7.28 1.10 -15.87
CA GLY A 46 -5.87 1.43 -15.99
C GLY A 46 -5.46 2.76 -15.35
N ARG A 47 -6.32 3.35 -14.53
CA ARG A 47 -5.99 4.59 -13.84
C ARG A 47 -5.15 4.30 -12.60
N CYS A 48 -4.04 5.01 -12.45
CA CYS A 48 -3.14 4.86 -11.32
C CYS A 48 -3.47 5.89 -10.25
N GLN A 49 -3.44 5.46 -8.99
CA GLN A 49 -3.63 6.33 -7.85
C GLN A 49 -2.51 6.09 -6.84
N LEU A 50 -1.85 7.16 -6.42
CA LEU A 50 -0.79 7.09 -5.41
C LEU A 50 -1.41 7.21 -4.03
N ILE A 51 -1.06 6.28 -3.15
CA ILE A 51 -1.63 6.22 -1.80
C ILE A 51 -0.52 6.46 -0.78
N ASP A 52 -0.77 7.39 0.12
CA ASP A 52 0.08 7.66 1.27
C ASP A 52 -0.73 7.37 2.53
N SER A 53 -0.32 6.36 3.28
CA SER A 53 -1.08 5.87 4.43
C SER A 53 -0.56 6.43 5.77
N LYS A 54 -0.09 7.64 5.79
CA LYS A 54 0.37 8.27 7.04
C LYS A 54 -0.76 8.54 8.01
#